data_9599c4a0c4eaf9f1a6372ef64db313f5
#
_entry.id   9599c4a0c4eaf9f1a6372ef64db313f5
#
_cell.length_a   1.000
_cell.length_b   1.000
_cell.length_c   1.000
_cell.angle_alpha   90.00
_cell.angle_beta   90.00
_cell.angle_gamma   90.00
#
_symmetry.space_group_name_H-M   'P 1'
#
loop_
_entity.id
_entity.type
_entity.pdbx_description
1 polymer ?
#
loop_
_entity_poly.entity_id
_entity_poly.type
_entity_poly.pdbx_seq_one_letter_code
_entity_poly.pdbx_strand_id
1 'polypeptide(L)'
;MELNDIVFEFIGTDHYNLTPVTDGLINTTYLLEDKDQGKKFILQKINHHVFRQPEVIVNNHLMINDILRANNYQFEIIEPIPSPTHKILIKDADGHLWRMLNFIENSVTFLTAPSLQTAFEAAKTFSYFLNTVNNTEKLPAIEDPIPGFLNFEKRIADYKGSLKNAAPHLKENAKAEIEITNQFLSLPDQWIEMEKNGHIPKRIIHADVKISNILFDQEHHPLAVIDLDTTMVSTILYDFGTMIQSYTNTTHEDDGSAINNFNPEMYKAVKEGFLFHLKDKLTPTETESLDYAAQVAIYIQELRFLTDFLNGSIYYATKYPEHNLDRTKNQLELLKGLREYLKSE
;
A
#
# COMPACT_ATOMS: atom_id res chain seq x y z
N MET A 1 13.47 -27.20 -6.37
CA MET A 1 14.07 -26.34 -7.45
C MET A 1 14.82 -25.24 -6.74
N GLU A 2 16.08 -25.08 -7.06
CA GLU A 2 16.89 -23.95 -6.62
C GLU A 2 16.52 -22.69 -7.43
N LEU A 3 17.05 -21.51 -7.04
CA LEU A 3 16.74 -20.25 -7.74
C LEU A 3 17.07 -20.31 -9.24
N ASN A 4 18.18 -20.92 -9.62
CA ASN A 4 18.55 -21.08 -11.04
C ASN A 4 17.53 -21.93 -11.82
N ASP A 5 16.98 -22.97 -11.20
CA ASP A 5 15.93 -23.80 -11.84
C ASP A 5 14.65 -22.98 -12.03
N ILE A 6 14.31 -22.11 -11.06
CA ILE A 6 13.13 -21.23 -11.18
C ILE A 6 13.29 -20.26 -12.35
N VAL A 7 14.46 -19.63 -12.48
CA VAL A 7 14.77 -18.74 -13.60
C VAL A 7 14.68 -19.50 -14.92
N PHE A 8 15.32 -20.67 -15.01
CA PHE A 8 15.29 -21.51 -16.21
C PHE A 8 13.87 -21.94 -16.61
N GLU A 9 13.02 -22.28 -15.62
CA GLU A 9 11.61 -22.62 -15.87
C GLU A 9 10.82 -21.42 -16.46
N PHE A 10 11.18 -20.17 -16.10
CA PHE A 10 10.51 -18.98 -16.65
C PHE A 10 11.04 -18.55 -18.02
N ILE A 11 12.35 -18.53 -18.24
CA ILE A 11 12.93 -17.95 -19.47
C ILE A 11 13.57 -18.98 -20.42
N GLY A 12 13.74 -20.23 -19.98
CA GLY A 12 14.26 -21.32 -20.80
C GLY A 12 15.77 -21.27 -21.10
N THR A 13 16.52 -20.41 -20.42
CA THR A 13 17.96 -20.29 -20.55
C THR A 13 18.63 -20.09 -19.17
N ASP A 14 19.89 -20.49 -19.05
CA ASP A 14 20.78 -20.22 -17.91
C ASP A 14 21.76 -19.05 -18.18
N HIS A 15 21.63 -18.40 -19.33
CA HIS A 15 22.42 -17.21 -19.68
C HIS A 15 21.71 -15.91 -19.30
N TYR A 16 21.74 -15.56 -18.03
CA TYR A 16 21.05 -14.40 -17.46
C TYR A 16 21.88 -13.64 -16.42
N ASN A 17 21.44 -12.42 -16.09
CA ASN A 17 21.83 -11.70 -14.87
C ASN A 17 20.64 -11.63 -13.92
N LEU A 18 20.93 -11.71 -12.61
CA LEU A 18 19.95 -11.54 -11.56
C LEU A 18 20.48 -10.53 -10.54
N THR A 19 19.78 -9.39 -10.41
CA THR A 19 20.18 -8.30 -9.49
C THR A 19 19.09 -8.12 -8.44
N PRO A 20 19.40 -8.20 -7.12
CA PRO A 20 18.43 -7.95 -6.08
C PRO A 20 17.89 -6.51 -6.14
N VAL A 21 16.56 -6.35 -5.96
CA VAL A 21 15.90 -5.06 -5.77
C VAL A 21 15.54 -4.96 -4.28
N THR A 22 16.13 -4.00 -3.57
CA THR A 22 16.09 -3.92 -2.11
C THR A 22 15.02 -2.98 -1.56
N ASP A 23 14.37 -2.21 -2.41
CA ASP A 23 13.38 -1.21 -2.00
C ASP A 23 11.98 -1.81 -1.72
N GLY A 24 11.76 -3.08 -2.08
CA GLY A 24 10.54 -3.82 -1.75
C GLY A 24 10.56 -4.38 -0.32
N LEU A 25 9.50 -4.10 0.46
CA LEU A 25 9.46 -4.48 1.89
C LEU A 25 8.86 -5.85 2.18
N ILE A 26 8.09 -6.42 1.24
CA ILE A 26 7.29 -7.63 1.47
C ILE A 26 7.84 -8.82 0.70
N ASN A 27 7.85 -8.75 -0.62
CA ASN A 27 8.34 -9.82 -1.49
C ASN A 27 9.85 -9.74 -1.70
N THR A 28 10.52 -10.88 -1.89
CA THR A 28 11.91 -10.88 -2.35
C THR A 28 11.91 -10.65 -3.87
N THR A 29 12.51 -9.54 -4.31
CA THR A 29 12.42 -9.07 -5.69
C THR A 29 13.79 -9.04 -6.36
N TYR A 30 13.84 -9.45 -7.62
CA TYR A 30 15.03 -9.39 -8.47
C TYR A 30 14.69 -8.77 -9.82
N LEU A 31 15.62 -7.97 -10.34
CA LEU A 31 15.68 -7.66 -11.76
C LEU A 31 16.36 -8.84 -12.48
N LEU A 32 15.65 -9.49 -13.38
CA LEU A 32 16.13 -10.59 -14.22
C LEU A 32 16.36 -10.06 -15.63
N GLU A 33 17.59 -10.22 -16.14
CA GLU A 33 17.95 -9.87 -17.51
C GLU A 33 18.30 -11.15 -18.28
N ASP A 34 17.48 -11.50 -19.25
CA ASP A 34 17.72 -12.56 -20.22
C ASP A 34 18.75 -12.04 -21.24
N LYS A 35 19.98 -12.58 -21.22
CA LYS A 35 21.07 -12.14 -22.09
C LYS A 35 20.96 -12.63 -23.52
N ASP A 36 20.22 -13.70 -23.76
CA ASP A 36 20.02 -14.24 -25.10
C ASP A 36 19.02 -13.39 -25.88
N GLN A 37 17.99 -12.89 -25.23
CA GLN A 37 16.95 -12.04 -25.83
C GLN A 37 17.13 -10.54 -25.57
N GLY A 38 17.98 -10.16 -24.62
CA GLY A 38 18.14 -8.76 -24.16
C GLY A 38 16.91 -8.20 -23.47
N LYS A 39 16.04 -9.07 -22.93
CA LYS A 39 14.81 -8.68 -22.25
C LYS A 39 15.01 -8.65 -20.74
N LYS A 40 14.28 -7.76 -20.08
CA LYS A 40 14.26 -7.65 -18.62
C LYS A 40 12.89 -8.00 -18.07
N PHE A 41 12.91 -8.54 -16.86
CA PHE A 41 11.72 -8.96 -16.10
C PHE A 41 11.93 -8.65 -14.62
N ILE A 42 10.84 -8.61 -13.88
CA ILE A 42 10.85 -8.63 -12.41
C ILE A 42 10.49 -10.04 -11.95
N LEU A 43 11.43 -10.70 -11.26
CA LEU A 43 11.23 -12.02 -10.65
C LEU A 43 10.99 -11.83 -9.16
N GLN A 44 9.87 -12.37 -8.65
CA GLN A 44 9.47 -12.21 -7.25
C GLN A 44 9.19 -13.55 -6.57
N LYS A 45 9.80 -13.74 -5.40
CA LYS A 45 9.36 -14.74 -4.43
C LYS A 45 8.29 -14.11 -3.53
N ILE A 46 7.09 -14.67 -3.57
CA ILE A 46 5.94 -14.15 -2.81
C ILE A 46 6.10 -14.53 -1.34
N ASN A 47 5.90 -13.54 -0.46
CA ASN A 47 5.99 -13.73 0.98
C ASN A 47 4.72 -14.42 1.51
N HIS A 48 4.78 -15.75 1.72
CA HIS A 48 3.67 -16.56 2.21
C HIS A 48 3.27 -16.27 3.67
N HIS A 49 4.09 -15.56 4.44
CA HIS A 49 3.71 -15.13 5.81
C HIS A 49 2.70 -13.98 5.76
N VAL A 50 2.79 -13.12 4.74
CA VAL A 50 1.85 -12.03 4.49
C VAL A 50 0.70 -12.51 3.62
N PHE A 51 1.02 -13.10 2.47
CA PHE A 51 0.05 -13.61 1.50
C PHE A 51 -0.07 -15.13 1.65
N ARG A 52 -1.00 -15.55 2.52
CA ARG A 52 -1.19 -16.98 2.84
C ARG A 52 -1.70 -17.81 1.68
N GLN A 53 -2.32 -17.17 0.70
CA GLN A 53 -2.85 -17.74 -0.53
C GLN A 53 -2.32 -16.93 -1.73
N PRO A 54 -1.06 -17.16 -2.15
CA PRO A 54 -0.42 -16.41 -3.24
C PRO A 54 -1.18 -16.48 -4.57
N GLU A 55 -1.96 -17.52 -4.79
CA GLU A 55 -2.81 -17.67 -5.98
C GLU A 55 -3.88 -16.57 -6.05
N VAL A 56 -4.40 -16.12 -4.89
CA VAL A 56 -5.39 -15.04 -4.82
C VAL A 56 -4.83 -13.75 -5.38
N ILE A 57 -3.59 -13.35 -4.98
CA ILE A 57 -3.01 -12.10 -5.49
C ILE A 57 -2.76 -12.14 -7.00
N VAL A 58 -2.36 -13.29 -7.54
CA VAL A 58 -2.15 -13.44 -8.99
C VAL A 58 -3.48 -13.43 -9.74
N ASN A 59 -4.50 -14.10 -9.23
CA ASN A 59 -5.83 -14.09 -9.84
C ASN A 59 -6.45 -12.68 -9.82
N ASN A 60 -6.35 -11.97 -8.69
CA ASN A 60 -6.78 -10.57 -8.61
C ASN A 60 -6.04 -9.71 -9.63
N HIS A 61 -4.70 -9.85 -9.72
CA HIS A 61 -3.89 -9.10 -10.67
C HIS A 61 -4.35 -9.32 -12.12
N LEU A 62 -4.57 -10.57 -12.52
CA LEU A 62 -5.07 -10.89 -13.87
C LEU A 62 -6.45 -10.27 -14.12
N MET A 63 -7.39 -10.37 -13.17
CA MET A 63 -8.71 -9.76 -13.29
C MET A 63 -8.62 -8.23 -13.41
N ILE A 64 -7.77 -7.58 -12.63
CA ILE A 64 -7.53 -6.12 -12.72
C ILE A 64 -6.99 -5.77 -14.11
N ASN A 65 -6.00 -6.51 -14.62
CA ASN A 65 -5.45 -6.27 -15.95
C ASN A 65 -6.50 -6.40 -17.06
N ASP A 66 -7.39 -7.38 -16.95
CA ASP A 66 -8.49 -7.55 -17.92
C ASP A 66 -9.46 -6.36 -17.87
N ILE A 67 -9.78 -5.84 -16.70
CA ILE A 67 -10.63 -4.65 -16.54
C ILE A 67 -9.93 -3.42 -17.12
N LEU A 68 -8.64 -3.22 -16.83
CA LEU A 68 -7.85 -2.10 -17.36
C LEU A 68 -7.84 -2.11 -18.89
N ARG A 69 -7.59 -3.27 -19.53
CA ARG A 69 -7.63 -3.45 -21.00
C ARG A 69 -9.02 -3.18 -21.56
N ALA A 70 -10.05 -3.73 -20.95
CA ALA A 70 -11.44 -3.56 -21.39
C ALA A 70 -11.89 -2.09 -21.35
N ASN A 71 -11.32 -1.28 -20.46
CA ASN A 71 -11.60 0.14 -20.31
C ASN A 71 -10.57 1.05 -20.99
N ASN A 72 -9.74 0.51 -21.89
CA ASN A 72 -8.72 1.28 -22.64
C ASN A 72 -7.80 2.13 -21.74
N TYR A 73 -7.29 1.53 -20.66
CA TYR A 73 -6.34 2.18 -19.77
C TYR A 73 -5.12 2.70 -20.52
N GLN A 74 -4.69 3.93 -20.24
CA GLN A 74 -3.70 4.63 -21.08
C GLN A 74 -2.25 4.50 -20.58
N PHE A 75 -2.05 4.04 -19.35
CA PHE A 75 -0.71 3.77 -18.82
C PHE A 75 -0.30 2.32 -19.09
N GLU A 76 1.00 2.04 -18.93
CA GLU A 76 1.53 0.69 -19.04
C GLU A 76 0.91 -0.23 -17.96
N ILE A 77 0.65 -1.48 -18.33
CA ILE A 77 0.09 -2.49 -17.44
C ILE A 77 1.21 -3.44 -17.02
N ILE A 78 1.34 -3.65 -15.71
CA ILE A 78 2.22 -4.69 -15.19
C ILE A 78 1.52 -6.03 -15.33
N GLU A 79 2.19 -6.98 -15.98
CA GLU A 79 1.61 -8.27 -16.33
C GLU A 79 2.40 -9.43 -15.72
N PRO A 80 1.73 -10.38 -15.08
CA PRO A 80 2.32 -11.68 -14.80
C PRO A 80 2.67 -12.40 -16.11
N ILE A 81 3.96 -12.74 -16.27
CA ILE A 81 4.49 -13.40 -17.46
C ILE A 81 4.51 -14.91 -17.22
N PRO A 82 3.76 -15.71 -18.01
CA PRO A 82 3.78 -17.15 -17.88
C PRO A 82 5.10 -17.75 -18.35
N SER A 83 5.48 -18.89 -17.76
CA SER A 83 6.58 -19.72 -18.26
C SER A 83 6.23 -20.32 -19.64
N PRO A 84 7.20 -20.87 -20.37
CA PRO A 84 6.96 -21.62 -21.61
C PRO A 84 5.95 -22.78 -21.47
N THR A 85 5.79 -23.29 -20.24
CA THR A 85 4.78 -24.31 -19.90
C THR A 85 3.45 -23.73 -19.42
N HIS A 86 3.22 -22.43 -19.64
CA HIS A 86 2.00 -21.68 -19.26
C HIS A 86 1.71 -21.60 -17.76
N LYS A 87 2.72 -21.76 -16.90
CA LYS A 87 2.58 -21.55 -15.46
C LYS A 87 2.90 -20.10 -15.11
N ILE A 88 2.02 -19.45 -14.36
CA ILE A 88 2.22 -18.10 -13.84
C ILE A 88 2.94 -18.15 -12.47
N LEU A 89 2.69 -19.21 -11.69
CA LEU A 89 3.36 -19.48 -10.42
C LEU A 89 4.22 -20.73 -10.52
N ILE A 90 5.45 -20.63 -10.07
CA ILE A 90 6.39 -21.75 -9.99
C ILE A 90 6.79 -21.96 -8.54
N LYS A 91 6.81 -23.22 -8.08
CA LYS A 91 7.10 -23.60 -6.70
C LYS A 91 8.55 -24.05 -6.55
N ASP A 92 9.28 -23.47 -5.60
CA ASP A 92 10.62 -23.92 -5.26
C ASP A 92 10.64 -25.19 -4.38
N ALA A 93 11.84 -25.67 -3.99
CA ALA A 93 12.01 -26.85 -3.16
C ALA A 93 11.44 -26.69 -1.74
N ASP A 94 11.45 -25.46 -1.23
CA ASP A 94 10.95 -25.11 0.12
C ASP A 94 9.44 -24.84 0.13
N GLY A 95 8.80 -24.87 -1.05
CA GLY A 95 7.37 -24.67 -1.19
C GLY A 95 6.95 -23.21 -1.40
N HIS A 96 7.89 -22.25 -1.53
CA HIS A 96 7.57 -20.87 -1.84
C HIS A 96 7.14 -20.73 -3.31
N LEU A 97 6.25 -19.78 -3.56
CA LEU A 97 5.78 -19.49 -4.91
C LEU A 97 6.51 -18.27 -5.49
N TRP A 98 6.88 -18.41 -6.74
CA TRP A 98 7.58 -17.42 -7.55
C TRP A 98 6.71 -17.00 -8.72
N ARG A 99 6.75 -15.71 -9.06
CA ARG A 99 6.14 -15.15 -10.28
C ARG A 99 7.14 -14.29 -11.02
N MET A 100 6.91 -14.11 -12.31
CA MET A 100 7.64 -13.18 -13.16
C MET A 100 6.67 -12.12 -13.68
N LEU A 101 7.10 -10.85 -13.69
CA LEU A 101 6.35 -9.71 -14.23
C LEU A 101 7.17 -9.06 -15.35
N ASN A 102 6.48 -8.37 -16.29
CA ASN A 102 7.18 -7.53 -17.24
C ASN A 102 7.96 -6.42 -16.55
N PHE A 103 9.00 -5.93 -17.20
CA PHE A 103 9.79 -4.78 -16.77
C PHE A 103 9.51 -3.60 -17.68
N ILE A 104 9.31 -2.41 -17.13
CA ILE A 104 9.12 -1.16 -17.88
C ILE A 104 10.46 -0.44 -17.94
N GLU A 105 11.02 -0.35 -19.15
CA GLU A 105 12.34 0.25 -19.38
C GLU A 105 12.32 1.77 -19.10
N ASN A 106 13.49 2.29 -18.71
CA ASN A 106 13.72 3.71 -18.42
C ASN A 106 12.81 4.27 -17.31
N SER A 107 12.25 3.41 -16.48
CA SER A 107 11.43 3.82 -15.35
C SER A 107 12.24 4.06 -14.08
N VAL A 108 11.75 4.97 -13.25
CA VAL A 108 12.25 5.28 -11.90
C VAL A 108 11.10 5.28 -10.91
N THR A 109 11.40 5.08 -9.62
CA THR A 109 10.46 5.24 -8.52
C THR A 109 10.97 6.27 -7.53
N PHE A 110 10.05 6.83 -6.71
CA PHE A 110 10.39 7.75 -5.63
C PHE A 110 9.90 7.17 -4.30
N LEU A 111 10.71 7.23 -3.25
CA LEU A 111 10.28 6.87 -1.90
C LEU A 111 9.43 7.99 -1.26
N THR A 112 9.71 9.24 -1.65
CA THR A 112 8.94 10.44 -1.27
C THR A 112 8.73 11.32 -2.49
N ALA A 113 7.64 12.06 -2.54
CA ALA A 113 7.36 12.97 -3.66
C ALA A 113 8.42 14.07 -3.75
N PRO A 114 9.17 14.20 -4.86
CA PRO A 114 10.22 15.21 -5.00
C PRO A 114 9.66 16.64 -5.14
N SER A 115 8.38 16.79 -5.50
CA SER A 115 7.72 18.10 -5.65
C SER A 115 6.20 17.97 -5.46
N LEU A 116 5.53 19.11 -5.26
CA LEU A 116 4.06 19.19 -5.24
C LEU A 116 3.45 18.70 -6.56
N GLN A 117 4.08 19.03 -7.68
CA GLN A 117 3.63 18.59 -9.00
C GLN A 117 3.71 17.08 -9.15
N THR A 118 4.82 16.44 -8.70
CA THR A 118 4.96 14.98 -8.75
C THR A 118 3.94 14.29 -7.84
N ALA A 119 3.64 14.85 -6.68
CA ALA A 119 2.60 14.33 -5.78
C ALA A 119 1.20 14.43 -6.40
N PHE A 120 0.88 15.57 -7.03
CA PHE A 120 -0.36 15.76 -7.76
C PHE A 120 -0.50 14.76 -8.91
N GLU A 121 0.53 14.59 -9.76
CA GLU A 121 0.50 13.63 -10.86
C GLU A 121 0.41 12.19 -10.38
N ALA A 122 1.07 11.83 -9.29
CA ALA A 122 0.95 10.52 -8.66
C ALA A 122 -0.48 10.26 -8.17
N ALA A 123 -1.06 11.20 -7.42
CA ALA A 123 -2.43 11.09 -6.94
C ALA A 123 -3.46 11.03 -8.08
N LYS A 124 -3.25 11.82 -9.14
CA LYS A 124 -4.06 11.80 -10.35
C LYS A 124 -3.95 10.47 -11.11
N THR A 125 -2.78 9.86 -11.12
CA THR A 125 -2.56 8.54 -11.75
C THR A 125 -3.30 7.44 -10.99
N PHE A 126 -3.21 7.41 -9.66
CA PHE A 126 -4.04 6.52 -8.86
C PHE A 126 -5.54 6.79 -9.02
N SER A 127 -5.94 8.06 -9.08
CA SER A 127 -7.33 8.46 -9.34
C SER A 127 -7.83 7.91 -10.68
N TYR A 128 -7.01 7.95 -11.73
CA TYR A 128 -7.34 7.37 -13.03
C TYR A 128 -7.42 5.84 -12.97
N PHE A 129 -6.45 5.19 -12.31
CA PHE A 129 -6.48 3.75 -12.08
C PHE A 129 -7.78 3.33 -11.36
N LEU A 130 -8.08 3.97 -10.21
CA LEU A 130 -9.28 3.66 -9.42
C LEU A 130 -10.57 3.91 -10.19
N ASN A 131 -10.64 4.99 -10.96
CA ASN A 131 -11.80 5.25 -11.84
C ASN A 131 -11.94 4.17 -12.89
N THR A 132 -10.83 3.71 -13.50
CA THR A 132 -10.85 2.71 -14.58
C THR A 132 -11.22 1.32 -14.06
N VAL A 133 -10.64 0.86 -12.94
CA VAL A 133 -10.96 -0.47 -12.38
C VAL A 133 -12.37 -0.55 -11.81
N ASN A 134 -12.97 0.57 -11.45
CA ASN A 134 -14.35 0.65 -10.98
C ASN A 134 -15.37 0.99 -12.09
N ASN A 135 -14.93 1.14 -13.35
CA ASN A 135 -15.83 1.34 -14.48
C ASN A 135 -16.36 -0.02 -14.99
N THR A 136 -17.13 -0.69 -14.14
CA THR A 136 -17.71 -2.02 -14.40
C THR A 136 -19.18 -2.00 -14.01
N GLU A 137 -20.01 -2.76 -14.76
CA GLU A 137 -21.45 -2.89 -14.43
C GLU A 137 -21.67 -3.59 -13.09
N LYS A 138 -20.79 -4.51 -12.73
CA LYS A 138 -20.82 -5.28 -11.49
C LYS A 138 -19.40 -5.49 -10.99
N LEU A 139 -19.20 -5.34 -9.66
CA LEU A 139 -17.91 -5.63 -9.06
C LEU A 139 -17.48 -7.08 -9.36
N PRO A 140 -16.27 -7.30 -9.88
CA PRO A 140 -15.73 -8.61 -10.09
C PRO A 140 -15.47 -9.34 -8.76
N ALA A 141 -15.26 -10.65 -8.83
CA ALA A 141 -14.98 -11.50 -7.67
C ALA A 141 -13.51 -11.35 -7.20
N ILE A 142 -13.09 -10.13 -6.88
CA ILE A 142 -11.79 -9.87 -6.25
C ILE A 142 -11.83 -10.42 -4.83
N GLU A 143 -10.89 -11.28 -4.48
CA GLU A 143 -10.78 -11.87 -3.16
C GLU A 143 -9.86 -11.05 -2.25
N ASP A 144 -10.08 -11.11 -0.91
CA ASP A 144 -9.21 -10.44 0.05
C ASP A 144 -7.83 -11.10 0.11
N PRO A 145 -6.75 -10.46 -0.36
CA PRO A 145 -5.41 -11.04 -0.35
C PRO A 145 -4.85 -11.20 1.07
N ILE A 146 -5.32 -10.35 2.01
CA ILE A 146 -4.95 -10.36 3.43
C ILE A 146 -6.25 -10.28 4.25
N PRO A 147 -6.86 -11.42 4.63
CA PRO A 147 -8.14 -11.43 5.33
C PRO A 147 -8.14 -10.56 6.60
N GLY A 148 -9.11 -9.64 6.67
CA GLY A 148 -9.26 -8.72 7.80
C GLY A 148 -8.23 -7.58 7.83
N PHE A 149 -7.54 -7.29 6.74
CA PHE A 149 -6.55 -6.21 6.65
C PHE A 149 -7.13 -4.87 7.08
N LEU A 150 -8.33 -4.52 6.59
CA LEU A 150 -9.04 -3.27 6.88
C LEU A 150 -10.13 -3.40 7.96
N ASN A 151 -10.07 -4.42 8.79
CA ASN A 151 -11.01 -4.57 9.91
C ASN A 151 -10.58 -3.69 11.09
N PHE A 152 -11.11 -2.47 11.17
CA PHE A 152 -10.74 -1.50 12.21
C PHE A 152 -11.25 -1.91 13.60
N GLU A 153 -12.38 -2.59 13.71
CA GLU A 153 -12.84 -3.17 14.99
C GLU A 153 -11.81 -4.15 15.55
N LYS A 154 -11.29 -5.01 14.67
CA LYS A 154 -10.22 -5.94 15.04
C LYS A 154 -8.94 -5.20 15.45
N ARG A 155 -8.53 -4.14 14.73
CA ARG A 155 -7.32 -3.35 15.08
C ARG A 155 -7.44 -2.73 16.47
N ILE A 156 -8.62 -2.17 16.81
CA ILE A 156 -8.91 -1.62 18.14
C ILE A 156 -8.90 -2.74 19.21
N ALA A 157 -9.49 -3.90 18.91
CA ALA A 157 -9.49 -5.03 19.84
C ALA A 157 -8.07 -5.58 20.08
N ASP A 158 -7.27 -5.71 19.00
CA ASP A 158 -5.86 -6.15 19.08
C ASP A 158 -5.05 -5.18 19.95
N TYR A 159 -5.18 -3.87 19.76
CA TYR A 159 -4.54 -2.85 20.61
C TYR A 159 -4.92 -2.99 22.09
N LYS A 160 -6.21 -3.06 22.39
CA LYS A 160 -6.69 -3.22 23.77
C LYS A 160 -6.14 -4.49 24.42
N GLY A 161 -6.09 -5.59 23.65
CA GLY A 161 -5.50 -6.86 24.08
C GLY A 161 -3.99 -6.74 24.36
N SER A 162 -3.26 -6.12 23.45
CA SER A 162 -1.81 -5.87 23.58
C SER A 162 -1.52 -4.97 24.78
N LEU A 163 -2.24 -3.87 24.92
CA LEU A 163 -2.10 -2.95 26.06
C LEU A 163 -2.35 -3.67 27.40
N LYS A 164 -3.34 -4.57 27.48
CA LYS A 164 -3.59 -5.36 28.69
C LYS A 164 -2.41 -6.28 29.03
N ASN A 165 -1.84 -6.95 28.04
CA ASN A 165 -0.88 -8.05 28.20
C ASN A 165 0.59 -7.62 28.11
N ALA A 166 0.89 -6.42 27.62
CA ALA A 166 2.25 -5.93 27.41
C ALA A 166 3.07 -5.91 28.71
N ALA A 167 4.36 -6.17 28.58
CA ALA A 167 5.32 -6.09 29.68
C ALA A 167 5.35 -4.68 30.31
N PRO A 168 5.54 -4.54 31.65
CA PRO A 168 5.49 -3.25 32.32
C PRO A 168 6.45 -2.21 31.74
N HIS A 169 7.67 -2.60 31.35
CA HIS A 169 8.63 -1.69 30.75
C HIS A 169 8.20 -1.13 29.38
N LEU A 170 7.52 -1.94 28.53
CA LEU A 170 7.01 -1.47 27.25
C LEU A 170 5.88 -0.44 27.44
N LYS A 171 5.01 -0.64 28.44
CA LYS A 171 3.96 0.33 28.79
C LYS A 171 4.55 1.63 29.34
N GLU A 172 5.60 1.56 30.15
CA GLU A 172 6.25 2.75 30.68
C GLU A 172 6.96 3.53 29.58
N ASN A 173 7.67 2.83 28.66
CA ASN A 173 8.35 3.47 27.54
C ASN A 173 7.39 4.16 26.57
N ALA A 174 6.18 3.64 26.39
CA ALA A 174 5.15 4.17 25.48
C ALA A 174 4.04 4.94 26.20
N LYS A 175 4.24 5.36 27.46
CA LYS A 175 3.17 5.93 28.28
C LYS A 175 2.50 7.14 27.65
N ALA A 176 3.27 8.07 27.10
CA ALA A 176 2.76 9.29 26.48
C ALA A 176 1.96 8.97 25.22
N GLU A 177 2.47 8.06 24.38
CA GLU A 177 1.82 7.63 23.14
C GLU A 177 0.51 6.87 23.45
N ILE A 178 0.50 6.01 24.46
CA ILE A 178 -0.71 5.31 24.93
C ILE A 178 -1.78 6.33 25.39
N GLU A 179 -1.39 7.36 26.13
CA GLU A 179 -2.31 8.41 26.59
C GLU A 179 -2.92 9.17 25.42
N ILE A 180 -2.14 9.52 24.39
CA ILE A 180 -2.61 10.22 23.20
C ILE A 180 -3.49 9.29 22.37
N THR A 181 -3.04 8.05 22.08
CA THR A 181 -3.78 7.04 21.32
C THR A 181 -5.18 6.80 21.91
N ASN A 182 -5.28 6.71 23.24
CA ASN A 182 -6.55 6.48 23.92
C ASN A 182 -7.56 7.63 23.74
N GLN A 183 -7.10 8.86 23.45
CA GLN A 183 -7.99 9.99 23.17
C GLN A 183 -8.69 9.85 21.80
N PHE A 184 -8.11 9.04 20.89
CA PHE A 184 -8.62 8.85 19.53
C PHE A 184 -9.25 7.48 19.30
N LEU A 185 -9.44 6.64 20.32
CA LEU A 185 -9.99 5.27 20.16
C LEU A 185 -11.36 5.23 19.50
N SER A 186 -12.16 6.29 19.64
CA SER A 186 -13.46 6.41 18.97
C SER A 186 -13.39 7.04 17.58
N LEU A 187 -12.20 7.46 17.11
CA LEU A 187 -12.07 8.09 15.81
C LEU A 187 -12.53 7.16 14.65
N PRO A 188 -12.27 5.85 14.65
CA PRO A 188 -12.78 4.96 13.60
C PRO A 188 -14.25 4.57 13.71
N ASP A 189 -14.97 4.92 14.79
CA ASP A 189 -16.35 4.46 15.02
C ASP A 189 -17.31 4.90 13.92
N GLN A 190 -17.19 6.15 13.44
CA GLN A 190 -18.01 6.65 12.33
C GLN A 190 -17.74 5.87 11.04
N TRP A 191 -16.49 5.52 10.74
CA TRP A 191 -16.15 4.69 9.59
C TRP A 191 -16.82 3.31 9.67
N ILE A 192 -16.66 2.65 10.82
CA ILE A 192 -17.25 1.34 11.09
C ILE A 192 -18.77 1.37 10.92
N GLU A 193 -19.41 2.44 11.41
CA GLU A 193 -20.85 2.63 11.26
C GLU A 193 -21.24 2.85 9.79
N MET A 194 -20.53 3.70 9.06
CA MET A 194 -20.80 3.95 7.63
C MET A 194 -20.65 2.66 6.78
N GLU A 195 -19.66 1.81 7.08
CA GLU A 195 -19.53 0.51 6.42
C GLU A 195 -20.68 -0.44 6.76
N LYS A 196 -21.03 -0.58 8.04
CA LYS A 196 -22.12 -1.45 8.50
C LYS A 196 -23.49 -1.07 7.92
N ASN A 197 -23.73 0.22 7.79
CA ASN A 197 -24.99 0.77 7.27
C ASN A 197 -25.01 0.90 5.74
N GLY A 198 -23.91 0.56 5.05
CA GLY A 198 -23.81 0.68 3.59
C GLY A 198 -23.81 2.12 3.09
N HIS A 199 -23.46 3.10 3.91
CA HIS A 199 -23.42 4.52 3.53
C HIS A 199 -22.24 4.85 2.62
N ILE A 200 -21.17 4.03 2.66
CA ILE A 200 -20.01 4.11 1.77
C ILE A 200 -19.99 2.87 0.87
N PRO A 201 -19.99 3.06 -0.46
CA PRO A 201 -20.03 1.93 -1.38
C PRO A 201 -18.73 1.11 -1.35
N LYS A 202 -18.87 -0.17 -1.66
CA LYS A 202 -17.73 -1.04 -1.93
C LYS A 202 -17.20 -0.77 -3.34
N ARG A 203 -15.88 -0.63 -3.45
CA ARG A 203 -15.14 -0.39 -4.68
C ARG A 203 -13.89 -1.25 -4.71
N ILE A 204 -13.33 -1.46 -5.89
CA ILE A 204 -11.97 -1.97 -6.01
C ILE A 204 -11.02 -0.86 -5.58
N ILE A 205 -10.13 -1.17 -4.66
CA ILE A 205 -9.09 -0.27 -4.16
C ILE A 205 -7.72 -0.91 -4.35
N HIS A 206 -6.67 -0.08 -4.40
CA HIS A 206 -5.29 -0.54 -4.47
C HIS A 206 -4.77 -1.00 -3.10
N ALA A 207 -5.16 -0.29 -2.04
CA ALA A 207 -4.83 -0.49 -0.63
C ALA A 207 -3.34 -0.31 -0.25
N ASP A 208 -2.48 0.14 -1.21
CA ASP A 208 -1.08 0.54 -0.96
C ASP A 208 -0.67 1.67 -1.95
N VAL A 209 -1.33 2.83 -1.84
CA VAL A 209 -1.22 3.95 -2.79
C VAL A 209 -0.03 4.89 -2.52
N LYS A 210 1.07 4.36 -2.02
CA LYS A 210 2.31 5.14 -1.84
C LYS A 210 2.95 5.51 -3.18
N ILE A 211 3.71 6.60 -3.23
CA ILE A 211 4.31 7.10 -4.48
C ILE A 211 5.29 6.10 -5.10
N SER A 212 5.96 5.27 -4.29
CA SER A 212 6.86 4.22 -4.77
C SER A 212 6.15 3.11 -5.56
N ASN A 213 4.81 3.06 -5.53
CA ASN A 213 3.99 2.16 -6.33
C ASN A 213 3.52 2.81 -7.64
N ILE A 214 4.19 3.87 -8.09
CA ILE A 214 4.10 4.41 -9.44
C ILE A 214 5.50 4.39 -10.08
N LEU A 215 5.57 3.90 -11.31
CA LEU A 215 6.73 4.09 -12.16
C LEU A 215 6.60 5.42 -12.90
N PHE A 216 7.70 6.17 -12.97
CA PHE A 216 7.81 7.43 -13.69
C PHE A 216 8.89 7.33 -14.77
N ASP A 217 8.81 8.17 -15.80
CA ASP A 217 9.93 8.41 -16.70
C ASP A 217 11.00 9.34 -16.06
N GLN A 218 12.05 9.65 -16.80
CA GLN A 218 13.14 10.52 -16.33
C GLN A 218 12.73 11.98 -16.18
N GLU A 219 11.60 12.38 -16.78
CA GLU A 219 11.00 13.71 -16.67
C GLU A 219 9.87 13.76 -15.62
N HIS A 220 9.72 12.71 -14.83
CA HIS A 220 8.74 12.53 -13.75
C HIS A 220 7.28 12.44 -14.24
N HIS A 221 7.04 12.01 -15.49
CA HIS A 221 5.69 11.65 -15.92
C HIS A 221 5.36 10.20 -15.52
N PRO A 222 4.16 9.94 -14.98
CA PRO A 222 3.76 8.59 -14.61
C PRO A 222 3.69 7.65 -15.82
N LEU A 223 4.19 6.43 -15.66
CA LEU A 223 4.18 5.37 -16.66
C LEU A 223 3.24 4.22 -16.29
N ALA A 224 3.23 3.78 -15.03
CA ALA A 224 2.44 2.66 -14.56
C ALA A 224 2.13 2.73 -13.07
N VAL A 225 1.00 2.15 -12.67
CA VAL A 225 0.72 1.74 -11.29
C VAL A 225 1.21 0.31 -11.11
N ILE A 226 1.94 0.06 -10.02
CA ILE A 226 2.55 -1.23 -9.72
C ILE A 226 2.14 -1.73 -8.33
N ASP A 227 2.53 -2.98 -8.00
CA ASP A 227 2.29 -3.63 -6.71
C ASP A 227 0.81 -3.81 -6.38
N LEU A 228 0.10 -4.54 -7.25
CA LEU A 228 -1.33 -4.83 -7.12
C LEU A 228 -1.66 -5.91 -6.08
N ASP A 229 -0.69 -6.36 -5.27
CA ASP A 229 -0.83 -7.49 -4.35
C ASP A 229 -1.84 -7.26 -3.23
N THR A 230 -2.08 -5.99 -2.89
CA THR A 230 -3.04 -5.60 -1.85
C THR A 230 -4.41 -5.21 -2.40
N THR A 231 -4.59 -5.27 -3.73
CA THR A 231 -5.86 -4.90 -4.38
C THR A 231 -7.01 -5.76 -3.86
N MET A 232 -8.05 -5.11 -3.38
CA MET A 232 -9.22 -5.73 -2.76
C MET A 232 -10.51 -4.94 -3.00
N VAL A 233 -11.64 -5.49 -2.58
CA VAL A 233 -12.92 -4.77 -2.55
C VAL A 233 -13.12 -4.17 -1.16
N SER A 234 -13.09 -2.83 -1.06
CA SER A 234 -13.33 -2.09 0.17
C SER A 234 -13.90 -0.70 -0.14
N THR A 235 -13.58 0.33 0.65
CA THR A 235 -13.96 1.71 0.38
C THR A 235 -12.78 2.52 -0.15
N ILE A 236 -13.05 3.36 -1.15
CA ILE A 236 -12.04 4.25 -1.76
C ILE A 236 -11.47 5.27 -0.78
N LEU A 237 -12.18 5.51 0.33
CA LEU A 237 -11.72 6.38 1.42
C LEU A 237 -10.40 5.90 2.03
N TYR A 238 -10.16 4.58 2.03
CA TYR A 238 -8.91 4.02 2.54
C TYR A 238 -7.73 4.45 1.67
N ASP A 239 -7.86 4.35 0.34
CA ASP A 239 -6.79 4.77 -0.57
C ASP A 239 -6.51 6.26 -0.45
N PHE A 240 -7.55 7.11 -0.38
CA PHE A 240 -7.33 8.53 -0.11
C PHE A 240 -6.58 8.76 1.21
N GLY A 241 -7.04 8.13 2.29
CA GLY A 241 -6.45 8.31 3.62
C GLY A 241 -4.98 7.87 3.69
N THR A 242 -4.65 6.73 3.11
CA THR A 242 -3.26 6.23 3.09
C THR A 242 -2.36 7.02 2.15
N MET A 243 -2.91 7.58 1.06
CA MET A 243 -2.19 8.52 0.22
C MET A 243 -1.81 9.79 1.00
N ILE A 244 -2.76 10.39 1.72
CA ILE A 244 -2.45 11.54 2.60
C ILE A 244 -1.40 11.15 3.64
N GLN A 245 -1.56 10.04 4.34
CA GLN A 245 -0.61 9.55 5.33
C GLN A 245 0.82 9.44 4.74
N SER A 246 0.96 8.88 3.54
CA SER A 246 2.27 8.65 2.91
C SER A 246 2.90 9.93 2.33
N TYR A 247 2.11 10.79 1.65
CA TYR A 247 2.67 11.89 0.87
C TYR A 247 2.85 13.18 1.68
N THR A 248 2.06 13.39 2.74
CA THR A 248 2.13 14.63 3.52
C THR A 248 3.15 14.60 4.65
N ASN A 249 3.70 13.44 4.94
CA ASN A 249 4.76 13.29 5.93
C ASN A 249 6.10 13.81 5.37
N THR A 250 6.65 14.85 5.99
CA THR A 250 7.91 15.49 5.56
C THR A 250 9.16 14.79 6.09
N THR A 251 9.00 13.80 6.97
CA THR A 251 10.10 13.03 7.56
C THR A 251 9.99 11.54 7.19
N HIS A 252 11.03 10.77 7.46
CA HIS A 252 10.91 9.32 7.38
C HIS A 252 9.93 8.80 8.44
N GLU A 253 9.20 7.74 8.12
CA GLU A 253 8.19 7.16 9.01
C GLU A 253 8.78 6.67 10.34
N ASP A 254 10.06 6.34 10.38
CA ASP A 254 10.80 5.90 11.57
C ASP A 254 11.51 7.03 12.33
N ASP A 255 11.27 8.31 11.97
CA ASP A 255 11.76 9.46 12.70
C ASP A 255 10.86 9.79 13.91
N GLY A 256 11.17 9.20 15.06
CA GLY A 256 10.44 9.44 16.32
C GLY A 256 10.70 10.81 16.95
N SER A 257 11.61 11.62 16.39
CA SER A 257 11.87 13.00 16.82
C SER A 257 11.15 14.06 15.97
N ALA A 258 10.37 13.62 14.98
CA ALA A 258 9.64 14.49 14.06
C ALA A 258 8.72 15.48 14.81
N ILE A 259 8.77 16.74 14.41
CA ILE A 259 7.91 17.83 14.88
C ILE A 259 7.40 18.58 13.66
N ASN A 260 6.08 18.87 13.63
CA ASN A 260 5.45 19.56 12.52
C ASN A 260 5.69 18.86 11.14
N ASN A 261 5.62 17.55 11.13
CA ASN A 261 5.92 16.75 9.94
C ASN A 261 4.77 16.68 8.90
N PHE A 262 3.66 17.39 9.11
CA PHE A 262 2.56 17.51 8.16
C PHE A 262 2.79 18.67 7.19
N ASN A 263 2.65 18.39 5.89
CA ASN A 263 2.76 19.39 4.81
C ASN A 263 1.37 19.73 4.23
N PRO A 264 0.80 20.92 4.53
CA PRO A 264 -0.52 21.32 4.06
C PRO A 264 -0.59 21.55 2.55
N GLU A 265 0.48 22.03 1.91
CA GLU A 265 0.48 22.22 0.45
C GLU A 265 0.51 20.87 -0.28
N MET A 266 1.22 19.88 0.26
CA MET A 266 1.20 18.52 -0.24
C MET A 266 -0.20 17.91 -0.11
N TYR A 267 -0.90 18.16 1.02
CA TYR A 267 -2.28 17.74 1.23
C TYR A 267 -3.22 18.27 0.13
N LYS A 268 -3.12 19.58 -0.18
CA LYS A 268 -3.93 20.21 -1.24
C LYS A 268 -3.64 19.58 -2.60
N ALA A 269 -2.37 19.44 -2.97
CA ALA A 269 -1.95 18.85 -4.24
C ALA A 269 -2.44 17.41 -4.39
N VAL A 270 -2.30 16.59 -3.36
CA VAL A 270 -2.75 15.19 -3.36
C VAL A 270 -4.28 15.10 -3.43
N LYS A 271 -5.01 15.91 -2.65
CA LYS A 271 -6.48 15.93 -2.68
C LYS A 271 -7.01 16.36 -4.05
N GLU A 272 -6.40 17.37 -4.67
CA GLU A 272 -6.75 17.80 -6.02
C GLU A 272 -6.47 16.70 -7.05
N GLY A 273 -5.29 16.06 -7.01
CA GLY A 273 -4.94 14.96 -7.90
C GLY A 273 -5.88 13.76 -7.74
N PHE A 274 -6.19 13.38 -6.50
CA PHE A 274 -7.13 12.29 -6.21
C PHE A 274 -8.54 12.58 -6.77
N LEU A 275 -9.02 13.80 -6.64
CA LEU A 275 -10.33 14.20 -7.14
C LEU A 275 -10.37 14.40 -8.66
N PHE A 276 -9.23 14.44 -9.37
CA PHE A 276 -9.18 14.77 -10.78
C PHE A 276 -10.08 13.88 -11.66
N HIS A 277 -10.05 12.57 -11.47
CA HIS A 277 -10.88 11.62 -12.20
C HIS A 277 -12.05 11.06 -11.37
N LEU A 278 -12.08 11.32 -10.07
CA LEU A 278 -13.04 10.73 -9.14
C LEU A 278 -14.11 11.69 -8.67
N LYS A 279 -13.94 13.02 -8.82
CA LYS A 279 -14.87 14.03 -8.30
C LYS A 279 -16.34 13.73 -8.59
N ASP A 280 -16.65 13.37 -9.84
CA ASP A 280 -18.03 13.10 -10.31
C ASP A 280 -18.43 11.62 -10.14
N LYS A 281 -17.57 10.81 -9.54
CA LYS A 281 -17.76 9.36 -9.31
C LYS A 281 -17.98 9.02 -7.85
N LEU A 282 -17.54 9.89 -6.95
CA LEU A 282 -17.75 9.75 -5.53
C LEU A 282 -19.19 10.11 -5.16
N THR A 283 -19.74 9.39 -4.18
CA THR A 283 -21.01 9.78 -3.56
C THR A 283 -20.80 11.03 -2.69
N PRO A 284 -21.87 11.77 -2.34
CA PRO A 284 -21.75 12.88 -1.39
C PRO A 284 -21.09 12.46 -0.08
N THR A 285 -21.48 11.31 0.47
CA THR A 285 -20.90 10.76 1.72
C THR A 285 -19.40 10.49 1.57
N GLU A 286 -18.94 9.89 0.44
CA GLU A 286 -17.50 9.70 0.19
C GLU A 286 -16.76 11.03 0.14
N THR A 287 -17.30 12.02 -0.59
CA THR A 287 -16.68 13.34 -0.75
C THR A 287 -16.56 14.09 0.59
N GLU A 288 -17.62 14.12 1.37
CA GLU A 288 -17.67 14.77 2.68
C GLU A 288 -16.79 14.07 3.72
N SER A 289 -16.50 12.78 3.52
CA SER A 289 -15.70 11.96 4.44
C SER A 289 -14.20 11.95 4.12
N LEU A 290 -13.70 12.59 3.05
CA LEU A 290 -12.29 12.53 2.68
C LEU A 290 -11.36 13.01 3.80
N ASP A 291 -11.62 14.18 4.37
CA ASP A 291 -10.79 14.77 5.43
C ASP A 291 -10.82 13.96 6.73
N TYR A 292 -11.95 13.34 7.01
CA TYR A 292 -12.10 12.38 8.10
C TYR A 292 -11.33 11.08 7.81
N ALA A 293 -11.41 10.56 6.58
CA ALA A 293 -10.72 9.34 6.18
C ALA A 293 -9.19 9.45 6.31
N ALA A 294 -8.63 10.62 5.98
CA ALA A 294 -7.21 10.89 6.18
C ALA A 294 -6.80 10.77 7.65
N GLN A 295 -7.61 11.31 8.57
CA GLN A 295 -7.35 11.19 10.01
C GLN A 295 -7.43 9.74 10.48
N VAL A 296 -8.44 8.98 10.02
CA VAL A 296 -8.60 7.56 10.38
C VAL A 296 -7.44 6.72 9.88
N ALA A 297 -6.99 6.91 8.63
CA ALA A 297 -5.90 6.13 8.06
C ALA A 297 -4.58 6.35 8.83
N ILE A 298 -4.22 7.60 9.14
CA ILE A 298 -3.03 7.92 9.95
C ILE A 298 -3.15 7.30 11.35
N TYR A 299 -4.30 7.43 11.99
CA TYR A 299 -4.54 6.86 13.32
C TYR A 299 -4.46 5.32 13.33
N ILE A 300 -5.06 4.65 12.35
CA ILE A 300 -4.99 3.18 12.26
C ILE A 300 -3.57 2.69 12.00
N GLN A 301 -2.78 3.41 11.22
CA GLN A 301 -1.38 3.06 11.00
C GLN A 301 -0.56 3.24 12.29
N GLU A 302 -0.76 4.35 12.99
CA GLU A 302 -0.20 4.58 14.32
C GLU A 302 -0.56 3.45 15.30
N LEU A 303 -1.86 3.13 15.41
CA LEU A 303 -2.38 2.10 16.29
C LEU A 303 -1.75 0.72 16.02
N ARG A 304 -1.47 0.41 14.75
CA ARG A 304 -0.79 -0.83 14.35
C ARG A 304 0.65 -0.87 14.83
N PHE A 305 1.39 0.24 14.71
CA PHE A 305 2.78 0.33 15.20
C PHE A 305 2.84 0.21 16.72
N LEU A 306 1.99 0.95 17.44
CA LEU A 306 1.92 0.87 18.90
C LEU A 306 1.52 -0.52 19.38
N THR A 307 0.55 -1.15 18.71
CA THR A 307 0.13 -2.54 19.00
C THR A 307 1.30 -3.51 18.87
N ASP A 308 2.06 -3.39 17.78
CA ASP A 308 3.21 -4.28 17.55
C ASP A 308 4.35 -4.01 18.54
N PHE A 309 4.64 -2.75 18.88
CA PHE A 309 5.60 -2.41 19.93
C PHE A 309 5.22 -3.05 21.27
N LEU A 310 3.95 -2.92 21.67
CA LEU A 310 3.44 -3.50 22.92
C LEU A 310 3.49 -5.05 22.92
N ASN A 311 3.48 -5.68 21.75
CA ASN A 311 3.66 -7.13 21.58
C ASN A 311 5.12 -7.57 21.45
N GLY A 312 6.09 -6.65 21.55
CA GLY A 312 7.53 -6.94 21.43
C GLY A 312 8.04 -6.90 19.98
N SER A 313 7.36 -6.18 19.08
CA SER A 313 7.78 -5.94 17.68
C SER A 313 7.95 -7.23 16.88
N ILE A 314 6.89 -8.03 16.81
CA ILE A 314 6.89 -9.34 16.14
C ILE A 314 6.34 -9.32 14.72
N TYR A 315 5.59 -8.27 14.34
CA TYR A 315 4.93 -8.19 13.05
C TYR A 315 5.74 -7.39 12.02
N TYR A 316 6.16 -6.18 12.37
CA TYR A 316 6.98 -5.34 11.48
C TYR A 316 8.46 -5.63 11.66
N ALA A 317 9.21 -5.61 10.55
CA ALA A 317 10.67 -5.63 10.62
C ALA A 317 11.20 -4.39 11.35
N THR A 318 12.05 -4.60 12.36
CA THR A 318 12.64 -3.53 13.17
C THR A 318 14.16 -3.56 13.10
N LYS A 319 14.80 -2.38 13.15
CA LYS A 319 16.26 -2.20 13.16
C LYS A 319 16.81 -2.10 14.59
N TYR A 320 15.96 -1.71 15.54
CA TYR A 320 16.26 -1.51 16.95
C TYR A 320 14.99 -1.66 17.82
N PRO A 321 15.08 -1.84 19.13
CA PRO A 321 13.92 -2.18 19.98
C PRO A 321 12.77 -1.19 19.96
N GLU A 322 13.06 0.13 19.90
CA GLU A 322 12.07 1.22 19.92
C GLU A 322 11.56 1.62 18.53
N HIS A 323 11.95 0.94 17.46
CA HIS A 323 11.65 1.34 16.08
C HIS A 323 10.15 1.54 15.83
N ASN A 324 9.29 0.63 16.31
CA ASN A 324 7.85 0.80 16.17
C ASN A 324 7.26 1.88 17.09
N LEU A 325 7.91 2.17 18.22
CA LEU A 325 7.53 3.31 19.07
C LEU A 325 7.86 4.64 18.38
N ASP A 326 8.99 4.73 17.69
CA ASP A 326 9.36 5.93 16.93
C ASP A 326 8.42 6.15 15.74
N ARG A 327 8.02 5.06 15.04
CA ARG A 327 6.96 5.11 14.02
C ARG A 327 5.63 5.59 14.60
N THR A 328 5.27 5.13 15.79
CA THR A 328 4.06 5.59 16.51
C THR A 328 4.10 7.10 16.75
N LYS A 329 5.21 7.63 17.31
CA LYS A 329 5.39 9.08 17.55
C LYS A 329 5.27 9.88 16.27
N ASN A 330 5.90 9.41 15.20
CA ASN A 330 5.86 10.04 13.89
C ASN A 330 4.42 10.19 13.36
N GLN A 331 3.64 9.11 13.43
CA GLN A 331 2.25 9.13 12.96
C GLN A 331 1.33 9.97 13.88
N LEU A 332 1.57 10.01 15.19
CA LEU A 332 0.82 10.88 16.10
C LEU A 332 1.08 12.36 15.81
N GLU A 333 2.32 12.73 15.50
CA GLU A 333 2.66 14.12 15.13
C GLU A 333 2.06 14.48 13.77
N LEU A 334 2.07 13.57 12.81
CA LEU A 334 1.40 13.73 11.51
C LEU A 334 -0.11 13.95 11.66
N LEU A 335 -0.77 13.13 12.49
CA LEU A 335 -2.20 13.26 12.80
C LEU A 335 -2.52 14.61 13.44
N LYS A 336 -1.70 15.04 14.38
CA LYS A 336 -1.83 16.35 15.05
C LYS A 336 -1.76 17.48 14.01
N GLY A 337 -0.73 17.51 13.14
CA GLY A 337 -0.55 18.52 12.12
C GLY A 337 -1.74 18.57 11.14
N LEU A 338 -2.23 17.42 10.66
CA LEU A 338 -3.43 17.36 9.81
C LEU A 338 -4.65 17.94 10.53
N ARG A 339 -4.87 17.57 11.81
CA ARG A 339 -6.04 18.05 12.58
C ARG A 339 -5.99 19.55 12.88
N GLU A 340 -4.82 20.10 13.11
CA GLU A 340 -4.62 21.55 13.27
C GLU A 340 -4.93 22.28 11.97
N TYR A 341 -4.44 21.78 10.84
CA TYR A 341 -4.74 22.31 9.52
C TYR A 341 -6.25 22.30 9.22
N LEU A 342 -6.92 21.16 9.39
CA LEU A 342 -8.36 21.02 9.10
C LEU A 342 -9.27 21.89 10.00
N LYS A 343 -8.80 22.36 11.15
CA LYS A 343 -9.53 23.31 12.00
C LYS A 343 -9.36 24.76 11.56
N SER A 344 -8.31 25.04 10.79
CA SER A 344 -7.99 26.40 10.33
C SER A 344 -8.63 26.75 8.98
N GLU A 345 -9.06 25.76 8.20
CA GLU A 345 -9.82 25.90 6.95
C GLU A 345 -11.33 26.07 7.20
#